data_1418283c621e13d04b531dc0eec2c29b
#
_entry.id   1418283c621e13d04b531dc0eec2c29b
#
_cell.length_a   1.000
_cell.length_b   1.000
_cell.length_c   1.000
_cell.angle_alpha   90.00
_cell.angle_beta   90.00
_cell.angle_gamma   90.00
#
_symmetry.space_group_name_H-M   'P 1'
#
loop_
_entity.id
_entity.type
_entity.pdbx_description
1 polymer ?
#
loop_
_entity_poly.entity_id
_entity_poly.type
_entity_poly.pdbx_seq_one_letter_code
_entity_poly.pdbx_strand_id
1 'polypeptide(L)'
;MTVFFCAALFCTGAFCQSGDFAEGERLFRQNDPRGATVYLEKAAASLSYPKAFVYLSVAYYQLGMYAESIDACERGMSVPGTDKKVLAFNAGNSAFAAGDFGEADRWYSLSCAADPLYAVPVLNRANARLSLGRYDECAADYRRYLELCPDDPQKDKIEALLLLLDEEKARAEREKEARLAEEARIKEEEARIAEQKAAEEEAARLEAEKQAALKAAEEEAARAEAERIAAEEAARRRKLLEDVAASLQNTETENMSAGAEGTVEYDYETELE
;
A
#
# COMPACT_ATOMS: atom_id res chain seq x y z
N MET A 1 46.67 62.50 -42.84
CA MET A 1 45.50 62.91 -41.99
C MET A 1 45.03 61.73 -41.20
N THR A 2 45.34 61.78 -40.00
CA THR A 2 44.98 61.25 -38.71
C THR A 2 43.59 60.67 -38.59
N VAL A 3 43.44 59.44 -38.05
CA VAL A 3 42.32 59.12 -37.14
C VAL A 3 42.88 58.23 -36.03
N PHE A 4 43.19 58.84 -34.90
CA PHE A 4 43.15 58.25 -33.58
C PHE A 4 41.72 58.41 -33.09
N PHE A 5 41.02 57.32 -32.71
CA PHE A 5 40.03 57.38 -31.62
C PHE A 5 39.50 55.96 -31.31
N CYS A 6 39.53 55.67 -30.05
CA CYS A 6 38.74 54.73 -29.27
C CYS A 6 39.50 53.48 -28.77
N ALA A 7 40.36 53.70 -27.77
CA ALA A 7 40.80 52.65 -26.88
C ALA A 7 40.75 53.16 -25.39
N ALA A 8 39.62 53.67 -24.94
CA ALA A 8 39.52 54.21 -23.55
C ALA A 8 38.20 53.95 -22.83
N LEU A 9 37.42 52.96 -23.26
CA LEU A 9 36.10 52.75 -22.62
C LEU A 9 35.89 51.35 -22.01
N PHE A 10 36.90 50.47 -22.03
CA PHE A 10 36.73 49.11 -21.46
C PHE A 10 37.41 48.89 -20.09
N CYS A 11 38.18 49.84 -19.56
CA CYS A 11 38.87 49.66 -18.26
C CYS A 11 38.08 50.08 -17.01
N THR A 12 37.00 50.83 -17.15
CA THR A 12 36.29 51.34 -15.95
C THR A 12 35.35 50.33 -15.29
N GLY A 13 34.82 49.39 -16.03
CA GLY A 13 33.90 48.36 -15.52
C GLY A 13 34.58 47.34 -14.61
N ALA A 14 35.75 46.81 -14.97
CA ALA A 14 36.43 45.80 -14.20
C ALA A 14 37.02 46.35 -12.89
N PHE A 15 37.49 47.62 -12.87
CA PHE A 15 38.04 48.24 -11.64
C PHE A 15 36.95 48.59 -10.63
N CYS A 16 35.74 48.94 -11.08
CA CYS A 16 34.61 49.19 -10.22
C CYS A 16 34.05 47.91 -9.61
N GLN A 17 34.03 46.84 -10.40
CA GLN A 17 33.55 45.51 -9.97
C GLN A 17 34.47 44.85 -8.93
N SER A 18 35.79 45.02 -8.98
CA SER A 18 36.72 44.56 -7.93
C SER A 18 36.50 45.29 -6.61
N GLY A 19 36.09 46.55 -6.68
CA GLY A 19 35.70 47.37 -5.53
C GLY A 19 34.44 46.87 -4.84
N ASP A 20 33.42 46.45 -5.62
CA ASP A 20 32.16 45.94 -5.05
C ASP A 20 32.35 44.67 -4.22
N PHE A 21 33.12 43.69 -4.71
CA PHE A 21 33.41 42.48 -3.92
C PHE A 21 34.17 42.81 -2.64
N ALA A 22 35.23 43.60 -2.71
CA ALA A 22 36.05 44.01 -1.56
C ALA A 22 35.22 44.76 -0.50
N GLU A 23 34.36 45.67 -0.94
CA GLU A 23 33.49 46.41 -0.05
C GLU A 23 32.39 45.53 0.60
N GLY A 24 31.80 44.62 -0.18
CA GLY A 24 30.84 43.66 0.34
C GLY A 24 31.48 42.71 1.37
N GLU A 25 32.67 42.17 1.09
CA GLU A 25 33.41 41.34 2.04
C GLU A 25 33.79 42.13 3.31
N ARG A 26 34.20 43.42 3.16
CA ARG A 26 34.54 44.26 4.30
C ARG A 26 33.33 44.45 5.24
N LEU A 27 32.16 44.82 4.68
CA LEU A 27 30.92 45.00 5.42
C LEU A 27 30.47 43.69 6.10
N PHE A 28 30.55 42.58 5.38
CA PHE A 28 30.25 41.26 5.93
C PHE A 28 31.12 40.94 7.15
N ARG A 29 32.44 41.17 7.05
CA ARG A 29 33.38 40.98 8.16
C ARG A 29 33.14 41.94 9.35
N GLN A 30 32.52 43.09 9.11
CA GLN A 30 32.08 44.04 10.13
C GLN A 30 30.70 43.68 10.73
N ASN A 31 30.15 42.53 10.39
CA ASN A 31 28.80 42.08 10.80
C ASN A 31 27.69 43.03 10.37
N ASP A 32 27.83 43.64 9.18
CA ASP A 32 26.79 44.36 8.48
C ASP A 32 26.32 43.56 7.24
N PRO A 33 25.52 42.51 7.44
CA PRO A 33 25.05 41.70 6.33
C PRO A 33 24.12 42.48 5.38
N ARG A 34 23.36 43.43 5.88
CA ARG A 34 22.48 44.26 5.04
C ARG A 34 23.25 45.18 4.10
N GLY A 35 24.28 45.84 4.59
CA GLY A 35 25.20 46.61 3.75
C GLY A 35 25.95 45.74 2.77
N ALA A 36 26.41 44.55 3.26
CA ALA A 36 27.16 43.61 2.43
C ALA A 36 26.36 43.10 1.23
N THR A 37 25.07 42.75 1.37
CA THR A 37 24.26 42.22 0.28
C THR A 37 24.20 43.17 -0.93
N VAL A 38 24.16 44.50 -0.70
CA VAL A 38 24.10 45.50 -1.78
C VAL A 38 25.31 45.40 -2.71
N TYR A 39 26.50 45.24 -2.15
CA TYR A 39 27.75 45.19 -2.92
C TYR A 39 28.02 43.76 -3.42
N LEU A 40 27.69 42.72 -2.64
CA LEU A 40 27.85 41.33 -3.04
C LEU A 40 26.93 40.97 -4.21
N GLU A 41 25.71 41.53 -4.30
CA GLU A 41 24.84 41.33 -5.47
C GLU A 41 25.46 41.91 -6.74
N LYS A 42 26.03 43.11 -6.67
CA LYS A 42 26.75 43.71 -7.82
C LYS A 42 27.95 42.87 -8.24
N ALA A 43 28.72 42.39 -7.27
CA ALA A 43 29.87 41.50 -7.52
C ALA A 43 29.42 40.15 -8.14
N ALA A 44 28.33 39.55 -7.65
CA ALA A 44 27.77 38.31 -8.16
C ALA A 44 27.22 38.47 -9.60
N ALA A 45 26.58 39.60 -9.89
CA ALA A 45 26.07 39.90 -11.22
C ALA A 45 27.17 39.96 -12.31
N SER A 46 28.40 40.29 -11.93
CA SER A 46 29.54 40.32 -12.86
C SER A 46 30.06 38.94 -13.22
N LEU A 47 29.71 37.89 -12.46
CA LEU A 47 30.20 36.51 -12.55
C LEU A 47 31.73 36.36 -12.45
N SER A 48 32.45 37.48 -12.19
CA SER A 48 33.92 37.51 -12.09
C SER A 48 34.46 37.13 -10.74
N TYR A 49 33.56 37.08 -9.73
CA TYR A 49 33.91 36.80 -8.34
C TYR A 49 33.12 35.62 -7.78
N PRO A 50 33.50 34.39 -8.08
CA PRO A 50 32.79 33.18 -7.61
C PRO A 50 32.56 33.16 -6.10
N LYS A 51 33.50 33.70 -5.31
CA LYS A 51 33.38 33.78 -3.85
C LYS A 51 32.23 34.71 -3.38
N ALA A 52 31.77 35.65 -4.23
CA ALA A 52 30.67 36.56 -3.86
C ALA A 52 29.40 35.77 -3.49
N PHE A 53 29.11 34.67 -4.19
CA PHE A 53 27.93 33.84 -3.92
C PHE A 53 27.96 33.19 -2.54
N VAL A 54 29.15 32.79 -2.08
CA VAL A 54 29.29 32.20 -0.71
C VAL A 54 29.02 33.26 0.35
N TYR A 55 29.61 34.46 0.22
CA TYR A 55 29.35 35.53 1.19
C TYR A 55 27.91 36.03 1.12
N LEU A 56 27.35 36.12 -0.07
CA LEU A 56 25.96 36.58 -0.31
C LEU A 56 24.95 35.60 0.33
N SER A 57 25.13 34.29 0.13
CA SER A 57 24.23 33.29 0.73
C SER A 57 24.27 33.37 2.26
N VAL A 58 25.43 33.52 2.88
CA VAL A 58 25.54 33.64 4.32
C VAL A 58 24.96 34.98 4.82
N ALA A 59 25.17 36.09 4.10
CA ALA A 59 24.58 37.38 4.46
C ALA A 59 23.06 37.34 4.44
N TYR A 60 22.44 36.74 3.42
CA TYR A 60 21.00 36.54 3.37
C TYR A 60 20.49 35.62 4.47
N TYR A 61 21.21 34.53 4.77
CA TYR A 61 20.89 33.65 5.88
C TYR A 61 20.87 34.40 7.23
N GLN A 62 21.89 35.26 7.49
CA GLN A 62 21.96 36.07 8.71
C GLN A 62 20.81 37.08 8.83
N LEU A 63 20.25 37.53 7.70
CA LEU A 63 19.09 38.41 7.65
C LEU A 63 17.74 37.66 7.77
N GLY A 64 17.74 36.33 7.84
CA GLY A 64 16.54 35.51 7.80
C GLY A 64 15.88 35.42 6.43
N MET A 65 16.57 35.88 5.38
CA MET A 65 16.14 35.89 3.99
C MET A 65 16.54 34.55 3.35
N TYR A 66 15.89 33.47 3.78
CA TYR A 66 16.30 32.12 3.44
C TYR A 66 16.09 31.79 1.97
N ALA A 67 15.01 32.29 1.36
CA ALA A 67 14.74 32.08 -0.07
C ALA A 67 15.82 32.75 -0.94
N GLU A 68 16.21 33.98 -0.61
CA GLU A 68 17.27 34.73 -1.31
C GLU A 68 18.64 34.08 -1.10
N SER A 69 18.85 33.49 0.08
CA SER A 69 20.09 32.73 0.33
C SER A 69 20.17 31.50 -0.55
N ILE A 70 19.08 30.75 -0.73
CA ILE A 70 19.02 29.58 -1.62
C ILE A 70 19.20 30.01 -3.07
N ASP A 71 18.51 31.09 -3.52
CA ASP A 71 18.69 31.63 -4.88
C ASP A 71 20.14 32.00 -5.17
N ALA A 72 20.80 32.68 -4.22
CA ALA A 72 22.23 33.03 -4.37
C ALA A 72 23.11 31.77 -4.50
N CYS A 73 22.83 30.70 -3.74
CA CYS A 73 23.51 29.44 -3.90
C CYS A 73 23.26 28.81 -5.27
N GLU A 74 22.03 28.75 -5.74
CA GLU A 74 21.66 28.16 -7.04
C GLU A 74 22.34 28.89 -8.20
N ARG A 75 22.34 30.21 -8.19
CA ARG A 75 23.06 31.03 -9.18
C ARG A 75 24.56 30.70 -9.15
N GLY A 76 25.13 30.63 -7.94
CA GLY A 76 26.54 30.31 -7.74
C GLY A 76 26.91 28.92 -8.20
N MET A 77 26.05 27.91 -8.07
CA MET A 77 26.30 26.52 -8.53
C MET A 77 26.59 26.43 -10.04
N SER A 78 26.09 27.37 -10.83
CA SER A 78 26.29 27.44 -12.28
C SER A 78 27.58 28.19 -12.68
N VAL A 79 28.26 28.87 -11.74
CA VAL A 79 29.44 29.69 -12.01
C VAL A 79 30.73 28.88 -11.85
N PRO A 80 31.61 28.87 -12.85
CA PRO A 80 32.90 28.19 -12.74
C PRO A 80 33.76 28.79 -11.60
N GLY A 81 34.42 27.92 -10.84
CA GLY A 81 35.31 28.35 -9.76
C GLY A 81 34.64 28.61 -8.43
N THR A 82 33.32 28.45 -8.31
CA THR A 82 32.61 28.44 -7.02
C THR A 82 32.88 27.16 -6.25
N ASP A 83 32.87 27.26 -4.92
CA ASP A 83 32.91 26.08 -4.04
C ASP A 83 31.50 25.49 -3.91
N LYS A 84 31.21 24.52 -4.77
CA LYS A 84 29.87 23.89 -4.84
C LYS A 84 29.47 23.18 -3.56
N LYS A 85 30.42 22.58 -2.84
CA LYS A 85 30.12 21.91 -1.56
C LYS A 85 29.65 22.91 -0.51
N VAL A 86 30.30 24.09 -0.45
CA VAL A 86 29.94 25.14 0.50
C VAL A 86 28.61 25.81 0.12
N LEU A 87 28.40 26.07 -1.18
CA LEU A 87 27.11 26.61 -1.64
C LEU A 87 25.95 25.66 -1.33
N ALA A 88 26.10 24.37 -1.63
CA ALA A 88 25.09 23.38 -1.28
C ALA A 88 24.86 23.27 0.25
N PHE A 89 25.92 23.33 1.03
CA PHE A 89 25.81 23.38 2.50
C PHE A 89 25.03 24.60 2.99
N ASN A 90 25.33 25.79 2.45
CA ASN A 90 24.64 27.03 2.84
C ASN A 90 23.15 27.01 2.43
N ALA A 91 22.83 26.50 1.24
CA ALA A 91 21.45 26.30 0.81
C ALA A 91 20.69 25.34 1.74
N GLY A 92 21.36 24.24 2.13
CA GLY A 92 20.81 23.30 3.11
C GLY A 92 20.53 23.94 4.45
N ASN A 93 21.47 24.77 4.96
CA ASN A 93 21.26 25.51 6.21
C ASN A 93 20.07 26.48 6.10
N SER A 94 19.91 27.15 4.98
CA SER A 94 18.80 28.08 4.76
C SER A 94 17.44 27.35 4.65
N ALA A 95 17.40 26.23 3.96
CA ALA A 95 16.21 25.38 3.88
C ALA A 95 15.85 24.82 5.27
N PHE A 96 16.84 24.36 6.03
CA PHE A 96 16.64 23.85 7.39
C PHE A 96 16.08 24.94 8.31
N ALA A 97 16.65 26.16 8.27
CA ALA A 97 16.20 27.28 9.06
C ALA A 97 14.79 27.76 8.66
N ALA A 98 14.41 27.60 7.38
CA ALA A 98 13.06 27.83 6.89
C ALA A 98 12.05 26.75 7.30
N GLY A 99 12.52 25.61 7.89
CA GLY A 99 11.68 24.48 8.25
C GLY A 99 11.41 23.50 7.09
N ASP A 100 12.00 23.74 5.92
CA ASP A 100 11.92 22.81 4.79
C ASP A 100 13.01 21.75 4.91
N PHE A 101 12.74 20.75 5.74
CA PHE A 101 13.67 19.67 6.00
C PHE A 101 13.90 18.76 4.79
N GLY A 102 12.90 18.66 3.90
CA GLY A 102 13.03 17.88 2.67
C GLY A 102 14.03 18.51 1.71
N GLU A 103 13.93 19.81 1.49
CA GLU A 103 14.85 20.58 0.68
C GLU A 103 16.24 20.64 1.33
N ALA A 104 16.31 20.73 2.68
CA ALA A 104 17.56 20.68 3.43
C ALA A 104 18.30 19.34 3.22
N ASP A 105 17.61 18.19 3.32
CA ASP A 105 18.19 16.86 3.05
C ASP A 105 18.75 16.78 1.62
N ARG A 106 18.02 17.32 0.63
CA ARG A 106 18.48 17.37 -0.76
C ARG A 106 19.78 18.18 -0.92
N TRP A 107 19.84 19.39 -0.36
CA TRP A 107 20.99 20.25 -0.46
C TRP A 107 22.22 19.71 0.30
N TYR A 108 22.02 19.18 1.51
CA TYR A 108 23.11 18.55 2.24
C TYR A 108 23.62 17.30 1.51
N SER A 109 22.75 16.55 0.82
CA SER A 109 23.17 15.41 0.02
C SER A 109 24.04 15.82 -1.17
N LEU A 110 23.76 16.96 -1.81
CA LEU A 110 24.62 17.53 -2.84
C LEU A 110 25.98 17.97 -2.28
N SER A 111 26.00 18.55 -1.09
CA SER A 111 27.25 18.92 -0.40
C SER A 111 28.10 17.70 -0.08
N CYS A 112 27.50 16.64 0.49
CA CYS A 112 28.17 15.38 0.79
C CYS A 112 28.69 14.67 -0.48
N ALA A 113 27.95 14.76 -1.59
CA ALA A 113 28.39 14.20 -2.87
C ALA A 113 29.56 14.97 -3.48
N ALA A 114 29.62 16.28 -3.26
CA ALA A 114 30.73 17.12 -3.74
C ALA A 114 32.03 16.88 -2.93
N ASP A 115 31.90 16.55 -1.64
CA ASP A 115 33.03 16.19 -0.78
C ASP A 115 32.57 15.19 0.31
N PRO A 116 32.83 13.88 0.12
CA PRO A 116 32.43 12.83 1.06
C PRO A 116 33.15 12.88 2.43
N LEU A 117 34.20 13.70 2.57
CA LEU A 117 34.91 13.90 3.82
C LEU A 117 34.49 15.17 4.56
N TYR A 118 33.58 15.96 3.97
CA TYR A 118 33.03 17.13 4.62
C TYR A 118 31.96 16.71 5.65
N ALA A 119 32.38 16.60 6.92
CA ALA A 119 31.57 15.99 7.98
C ALA A 119 30.30 16.81 8.34
N VAL A 120 30.40 18.16 8.33
CA VAL A 120 29.33 19.03 8.83
C VAL A 120 28.00 18.86 8.08
N PRO A 121 27.96 18.78 6.72
CA PRO A 121 26.71 18.48 6.01
C PRO A 121 26.12 17.11 6.35
N VAL A 122 26.95 16.11 6.70
CA VAL A 122 26.48 14.78 7.12
C VAL A 122 25.70 14.89 8.42
N LEU A 123 26.24 15.63 9.41
CA LEU A 123 25.56 15.89 10.69
C LEU A 123 24.23 16.64 10.49
N ASN A 124 24.27 17.72 9.68
CA ASN A 124 23.07 18.53 9.44
C ASN A 124 22.00 17.75 8.62
N ARG A 125 22.45 16.85 7.73
CA ARG A 125 21.52 15.94 7.01
C ARG A 125 20.88 14.95 7.97
N ALA A 126 21.63 14.40 8.92
CA ALA A 126 21.06 13.56 9.96
C ALA A 126 19.96 14.29 10.74
N ASN A 127 20.21 15.55 11.13
CA ASN A 127 19.23 16.39 11.82
C ASN A 127 17.97 16.65 10.96
N ALA A 128 18.13 16.91 9.66
CA ALA A 128 17.01 17.09 8.73
C ALA A 128 16.19 15.80 8.60
N ARG A 129 16.84 14.65 8.47
CA ARG A 129 16.21 13.32 8.41
C ARG A 129 15.51 12.95 9.69
N LEU A 130 16.07 13.32 10.85
CA LEU A 130 15.40 13.17 12.14
C LEU A 130 14.08 13.93 12.18
N SER A 131 14.08 15.20 11.72
CA SER A 131 12.90 16.05 11.65
C SER A 131 11.85 15.52 10.65
N LEU A 132 12.28 14.77 9.64
CA LEU A 132 11.41 14.08 8.66
C LEU A 132 10.88 12.72 9.15
N GLY A 133 11.33 12.22 10.31
CA GLY A 133 11.01 10.87 10.79
C GLY A 133 11.72 9.74 10.01
N ARG A 134 12.74 10.07 9.22
CA ARG A 134 13.52 9.10 8.42
C ARG A 134 14.64 8.50 9.27
N TYR A 135 14.25 7.74 10.29
CA TYR A 135 15.13 7.31 11.38
C TYR A 135 16.29 6.41 10.95
N ASP A 136 16.08 5.47 10.03
CA ASP A 136 17.14 4.60 9.52
C ASP A 136 18.25 5.39 8.80
N GLU A 137 17.86 6.35 7.97
CA GLU A 137 18.78 7.19 7.24
C GLU A 137 19.47 8.21 8.14
N CYS A 138 18.74 8.72 9.14
CA CYS A 138 19.27 9.57 10.20
C CYS A 138 20.37 8.83 10.98
N ALA A 139 20.11 7.61 11.44
CA ALA A 139 21.07 6.80 12.18
C ALA A 139 22.32 6.48 11.33
N ALA A 140 22.15 6.20 10.04
CA ALA A 140 23.27 5.97 9.13
C ALA A 140 24.17 7.20 9.01
N ASP A 141 23.57 8.40 8.87
CA ASP A 141 24.34 9.65 8.80
C ASP A 141 25.06 9.99 10.12
N TYR A 142 24.43 9.79 11.27
CA TYR A 142 25.11 10.01 12.56
C TYR A 142 26.29 9.06 12.76
N ARG A 143 26.16 7.78 12.40
CA ARG A 143 27.28 6.83 12.42
C ARG A 143 28.38 7.29 11.49
N ARG A 144 28.04 7.71 10.25
CA ARG A 144 29.02 8.25 9.31
C ARG A 144 29.70 9.52 9.81
N TYR A 145 28.96 10.40 10.48
CA TYR A 145 29.55 11.59 11.10
C TYR A 145 30.57 11.24 12.18
N LEU A 146 30.25 10.30 13.08
CA LEU A 146 31.18 9.85 14.13
C LEU A 146 32.42 9.14 13.59
N GLU A 147 32.32 8.47 12.42
CA GLU A 147 33.50 7.95 11.73
C GLU A 147 34.42 9.08 11.22
N LEU A 148 33.84 10.18 10.74
CA LEU A 148 34.60 11.34 10.26
C LEU A 148 35.15 12.23 11.41
N CYS A 149 34.42 12.28 12.51
CA CYS A 149 34.73 13.12 13.67
C CYS A 149 34.65 12.31 14.98
N PRO A 150 35.58 11.37 15.22
CA PRO A 150 35.51 10.45 16.37
C PRO A 150 35.67 11.16 17.74
N ASP A 151 36.26 12.35 17.78
CA ASP A 151 36.51 13.12 18.98
C ASP A 151 35.55 14.32 19.15
N ASP A 152 34.41 14.31 18.44
CA ASP A 152 33.43 15.40 18.57
C ASP A 152 32.85 15.49 19.98
N PRO A 153 32.73 16.70 20.56
CA PRO A 153 32.19 16.88 21.93
C PRO A 153 30.74 16.43 22.09
N GLN A 154 29.97 16.26 20.99
CA GLN A 154 28.61 15.78 21.01
C GLN A 154 28.49 14.25 20.84
N LYS A 155 29.62 13.54 20.74
CA LYS A 155 29.68 12.09 20.51
C LYS A 155 28.74 11.32 21.43
N ASP A 156 28.88 11.53 22.74
CA ASP A 156 28.04 10.79 23.72
C ASP A 156 26.55 11.04 23.53
N LYS A 157 26.15 12.24 23.10
CA LYS A 157 24.75 12.57 22.84
C LYS A 157 24.25 11.89 21.57
N ILE A 158 25.11 11.85 20.55
CA ILE A 158 24.78 11.19 19.26
C ILE A 158 24.68 9.68 19.49
N GLU A 159 25.60 9.08 20.24
CA GLU A 159 25.55 7.65 20.57
C GLU A 159 24.30 7.29 21.40
N ALA A 160 23.92 8.12 22.37
CA ALA A 160 22.69 7.93 23.12
C ALA A 160 21.43 8.01 22.22
N LEU A 161 21.41 8.94 21.27
CA LEU A 161 20.32 9.04 20.28
C LEU A 161 20.29 7.80 19.37
N LEU A 162 21.44 7.34 18.90
CA LEU A 162 21.55 6.14 18.08
C LEU A 162 21.00 4.91 18.81
N LEU A 163 21.34 4.75 20.10
CA LEU A 163 20.81 3.67 20.92
C LEU A 163 19.28 3.72 20.99
N LEU A 164 18.71 4.91 21.24
CA LEU A 164 17.27 5.10 21.28
C LEU A 164 16.59 4.75 19.94
N LEU A 165 17.18 5.18 18.82
CA LEU A 165 16.64 4.86 17.48
C LEU A 165 16.70 3.36 17.18
N ASP A 166 17.77 2.68 17.58
CA ASP A 166 17.92 1.24 17.41
C ASP A 166 16.92 0.45 18.30
N GLU A 167 16.66 0.91 19.52
CA GLU A 167 15.64 0.32 20.42
C GLU A 167 14.23 0.49 19.86
N GLU A 168 13.88 1.68 19.36
CA GLU A 168 12.59 1.95 18.72
C GLU A 168 12.38 1.10 17.48
N LYS A 169 13.40 0.97 16.65
CA LYS A 169 13.38 0.10 15.47
C LYS A 169 13.13 -1.36 15.86
N ALA A 170 13.90 -1.87 16.83
CA ALA A 170 13.75 -3.23 17.32
C ALA A 170 12.37 -3.47 17.94
N ARG A 171 11.76 -2.46 18.59
CA ARG A 171 10.41 -2.53 19.10
C ARG A 171 9.39 -2.61 17.96
N ALA A 172 9.49 -1.74 16.97
CA ALA A 172 8.60 -1.74 15.80
C ALA A 172 8.68 -3.06 15.00
N GLU A 173 9.87 -3.63 14.86
CA GLU A 173 10.05 -4.93 14.21
C GLU A 173 9.36 -6.05 14.99
N ARG A 174 9.53 -6.12 16.33
CA ARG A 174 8.85 -7.12 17.18
C ARG A 174 7.32 -6.98 17.13
N GLU A 175 6.79 -5.75 17.15
CA GLU A 175 5.35 -5.51 17.03
C GLU A 175 4.81 -5.95 15.67
N LYS A 176 5.56 -5.70 14.60
CA LYS A 176 5.22 -6.16 13.26
C LYS A 176 5.20 -7.68 13.16
N GLU A 177 6.23 -8.35 13.69
CA GLU A 177 6.31 -9.81 13.72
C GLU A 177 5.15 -10.42 14.53
N ALA A 178 4.85 -9.87 15.71
CA ALA A 178 3.73 -10.31 16.53
C ALA A 178 2.38 -10.16 15.80
N ARG A 179 2.16 -9.05 15.08
CA ARG A 179 0.96 -8.86 14.28
C ARG A 179 0.85 -9.87 13.14
N LEU A 180 1.94 -10.12 12.42
CA LEU A 180 1.95 -11.12 11.34
C LEU A 180 1.70 -12.54 11.86
N ALA A 181 2.26 -12.89 13.04
CA ALA A 181 2.02 -14.17 13.67
C ALA A 181 0.54 -14.32 14.09
N GLU A 182 -0.07 -13.27 14.62
CA GLU A 182 -1.49 -13.30 14.99
C GLU A 182 -2.41 -13.40 13.77
N GLU A 183 -2.11 -12.66 12.68
CA GLU A 183 -2.83 -12.77 11.42
C GLU A 183 -2.73 -14.20 10.81
N ALA A 184 -1.57 -14.83 10.93
CA ALA A 184 -1.37 -16.21 10.49
C ALA A 184 -2.21 -17.21 11.33
N ARG A 185 -2.24 -17.04 12.67
CA ARG A 185 -3.08 -17.85 13.56
C ARG A 185 -4.56 -17.74 13.24
N ILE A 186 -5.04 -16.50 12.99
CA ILE A 186 -6.45 -16.28 12.65
C ILE A 186 -6.80 -17.00 11.35
N LYS A 187 -5.95 -16.88 10.32
CA LYS A 187 -6.16 -17.59 9.04
C LYS A 187 -6.17 -19.10 9.16
N GLU A 188 -5.29 -19.65 9.99
CA GLU A 188 -5.23 -21.10 10.25
C GLU A 188 -6.50 -21.57 10.96
N GLU A 189 -6.99 -20.83 11.96
CA GLU A 189 -8.22 -21.13 12.66
C GLU A 189 -9.45 -21.03 11.74
N GLU A 190 -9.52 -19.99 10.89
CA GLU A 190 -10.58 -19.85 9.87
C GLU A 190 -10.58 -21.03 8.89
N ALA A 191 -9.40 -21.45 8.43
CA ALA A 191 -9.26 -22.61 7.55
C ALA A 191 -9.73 -23.91 8.23
N ARG A 192 -9.38 -24.09 9.51
CA ARG A 192 -9.81 -25.26 10.31
C ARG A 192 -11.33 -25.29 10.49
N ILE A 193 -11.95 -24.14 10.78
CA ILE A 193 -13.40 -24.03 10.91
C ILE A 193 -14.10 -24.30 9.55
N ALA A 194 -13.54 -23.81 8.46
CA ALA A 194 -14.07 -24.07 7.12
C ALA A 194 -14.00 -25.56 6.75
N GLU A 195 -12.90 -26.22 7.06
CA GLU A 195 -12.74 -27.66 6.85
C GLU A 195 -13.70 -28.50 7.69
N GLN A 196 -13.91 -28.13 8.97
CA GLN A 196 -14.89 -28.80 9.82
C GLN A 196 -16.31 -28.65 9.28
N LYS A 197 -16.71 -27.44 8.86
CA LYS A 197 -18.04 -27.22 8.25
C LYS A 197 -18.23 -28.01 6.96
N ALA A 198 -17.21 -28.07 6.11
CA ALA A 198 -17.27 -28.86 4.88
C ALA A 198 -17.42 -30.37 5.18
N ALA A 199 -16.72 -30.88 6.18
CA ALA A 199 -16.86 -32.26 6.61
C ALA A 199 -18.24 -32.57 7.20
N GLU A 200 -18.80 -31.64 8.00
CA GLU A 200 -20.16 -31.75 8.56
C GLU A 200 -21.24 -31.76 7.45
N GLU A 201 -21.10 -30.86 6.47
CA GLU A 201 -22.00 -30.80 5.32
C GLU A 201 -21.93 -32.06 4.46
N GLU A 202 -20.73 -32.61 4.22
CA GLU A 202 -20.55 -33.85 3.50
C GLU A 202 -21.16 -35.06 4.27
N ALA A 203 -20.95 -35.13 5.58
CA ALA A 203 -21.55 -36.19 6.42
C ALA A 203 -23.09 -36.07 6.40
N ALA A 204 -23.65 -34.89 6.51
CA ALA A 204 -25.10 -34.68 6.44
C ALA A 204 -25.68 -35.07 5.07
N ARG A 205 -24.95 -34.78 3.98
CA ARG A 205 -25.35 -35.18 2.62
C ARG A 205 -25.36 -36.70 2.46
N LEU A 206 -24.32 -37.38 2.93
CA LEU A 206 -24.24 -38.82 2.89
C LEU A 206 -25.34 -39.52 3.71
N GLU A 207 -25.67 -38.96 4.87
CA GLU A 207 -26.75 -39.48 5.70
C GLU A 207 -28.13 -39.27 5.05
N ALA A 208 -28.37 -38.07 4.42
CA ALA A 208 -29.59 -37.82 3.65
C ALA A 208 -29.71 -38.76 2.44
N GLU A 209 -28.61 -39.06 1.75
CA GLU A 209 -28.60 -40.00 0.64
C GLU A 209 -28.93 -41.42 1.09
N LYS A 210 -28.37 -41.88 2.22
CA LYS A 210 -28.70 -43.22 2.81
C LYS A 210 -30.18 -43.28 3.20
N GLN A 211 -30.73 -42.25 3.83
CA GLN A 211 -32.14 -42.20 4.21
C GLN A 211 -33.06 -42.22 2.98
N ALA A 212 -32.72 -41.49 1.90
CA ALA A 212 -33.45 -41.50 0.66
C ALA A 212 -33.40 -42.86 -0.02
N ALA A 213 -32.25 -43.53 -0.02
CA ALA A 213 -32.11 -44.89 -0.56
C ALA A 213 -32.93 -45.90 0.24
N LEU A 214 -32.93 -45.81 1.55
CA LEU A 214 -33.70 -46.70 2.43
C LEU A 214 -35.22 -46.52 2.16
N LYS A 215 -35.69 -45.28 2.06
CA LYS A 215 -37.09 -44.99 1.76
C LYS A 215 -37.50 -45.44 0.36
N ALA A 216 -36.64 -45.30 -0.63
CA ALA A 216 -36.89 -45.85 -1.98
C ALA A 216 -36.99 -47.36 -1.98
N ALA A 217 -36.14 -48.04 -1.24
CA ALA A 217 -36.20 -49.53 -1.11
C ALA A 217 -37.48 -49.98 -0.39
N GLU A 218 -37.90 -49.28 0.66
CA GLU A 218 -39.18 -49.53 1.34
C GLU A 218 -40.39 -49.34 0.42
N GLU A 219 -40.41 -48.27 -0.36
CA GLU A 219 -41.47 -48.03 -1.36
C GLU A 219 -41.49 -49.07 -2.48
N GLU A 220 -40.31 -49.53 -2.95
CA GLU A 220 -40.23 -50.60 -3.93
C GLU A 220 -40.71 -51.93 -3.37
N ALA A 221 -40.33 -52.26 -2.13
CA ALA A 221 -40.82 -53.47 -1.43
C ALA A 221 -42.32 -53.44 -1.23
N ALA A 222 -42.89 -52.26 -0.82
CA ALA A 222 -44.32 -52.09 -0.67
C ALA A 222 -45.09 -52.27 -1.99
N ARG A 223 -44.53 -51.74 -3.12
CA ARG A 223 -45.11 -51.94 -4.45
C ARG A 223 -45.08 -53.40 -4.88
N ALA A 224 -43.96 -54.10 -4.69
CA ALA A 224 -43.84 -55.49 -5.01
C ALA A 224 -44.83 -56.37 -4.19
N GLU A 225 -45.02 -56.07 -2.90
CA GLU A 225 -46.01 -56.75 -2.06
C GLU A 225 -47.43 -56.49 -2.51
N ALA A 226 -47.78 -55.23 -2.88
CA ALA A 226 -49.11 -54.87 -3.43
C ALA A 226 -49.38 -55.58 -4.78
N GLU A 227 -48.36 -55.70 -5.65
CA GLU A 227 -48.49 -56.46 -6.89
C GLU A 227 -48.70 -57.96 -6.64
N ARG A 228 -48.00 -58.51 -5.66
CA ARG A 228 -48.17 -59.90 -5.25
C ARG A 228 -49.60 -60.16 -4.78
N ILE A 229 -50.11 -59.31 -3.89
CA ILE A 229 -51.49 -59.43 -3.36
C ILE A 229 -52.51 -59.29 -4.49
N ALA A 230 -52.36 -58.35 -5.40
CA ALA A 230 -53.25 -58.15 -6.57
C ALA A 230 -53.23 -59.38 -7.50
N ALA A 231 -52.02 -59.96 -7.72
CA ALA A 231 -51.91 -61.18 -8.53
C ALA A 231 -52.58 -62.41 -7.86
N GLU A 232 -52.45 -62.54 -6.53
CA GLU A 232 -53.13 -63.60 -5.79
C GLU A 232 -54.65 -63.42 -5.81
N GLU A 233 -55.15 -62.23 -5.63
CA GLU A 233 -56.59 -61.95 -5.74
C GLU A 233 -57.14 -62.21 -7.18
N ALA A 234 -56.41 -61.81 -8.19
CA ALA A 234 -56.75 -62.06 -9.60
C ALA A 234 -56.78 -63.56 -9.86
N ALA A 235 -55.83 -64.34 -9.37
CA ALA A 235 -55.80 -65.81 -9.48
C ALA A 235 -56.98 -66.47 -8.78
N ARG A 236 -57.31 -66.01 -7.55
CA ARG A 236 -58.51 -66.47 -6.82
C ARG A 236 -59.80 -66.16 -7.55
N ARG A 237 -59.94 -64.95 -8.08
CA ARG A 237 -61.10 -64.56 -8.90
C ARG A 237 -61.20 -65.42 -10.14
N ARG A 238 -60.15 -65.64 -10.88
CA ARG A 238 -60.10 -66.51 -12.07
C ARG A 238 -60.51 -67.91 -11.73
N LYS A 239 -59.98 -68.51 -10.66
CA LYS A 239 -60.36 -69.84 -10.20
C LYS A 239 -61.85 -69.91 -9.84
N LEU A 240 -62.35 -68.93 -9.13
CA LEU A 240 -63.79 -68.87 -8.80
C LEU A 240 -64.71 -68.83 -10.10
N LEU A 241 -64.26 -68.02 -11.07
CA LEU A 241 -65.00 -67.98 -12.38
C LEU A 241 -64.92 -69.29 -13.16
N GLU A 242 -63.79 -69.98 -13.11
CA GLU A 242 -63.63 -71.31 -13.69
C GLU A 242 -64.48 -72.38 -12.95
N ASP A 243 -64.53 -72.32 -11.61
CA ASP A 243 -65.40 -73.19 -10.83
C ASP A 243 -66.88 -72.96 -11.05
N VAL A 244 -67.31 -71.69 -11.21
CA VAL A 244 -68.67 -71.32 -11.53
C VAL A 244 -69.02 -71.78 -12.95
N ALA A 245 -68.15 -71.56 -13.94
CA ALA A 245 -68.34 -72.01 -15.34
C ALA A 245 -68.47 -73.53 -15.44
N ALA A 246 -67.60 -74.25 -14.67
CA ALA A 246 -67.71 -75.73 -14.61
C ALA A 246 -69.05 -76.20 -13.97
N SER A 247 -69.52 -75.51 -12.92
CA SER A 247 -70.81 -75.81 -12.30
C SER A 247 -71.99 -75.55 -13.23
N LEU A 248 -71.90 -74.49 -14.02
CA LEU A 248 -72.96 -74.18 -15.01
C LEU A 248 -73.03 -75.18 -16.23
N GLN A 249 -71.83 -75.76 -16.59
CA GLN A 249 -71.79 -76.81 -17.62
C GLN A 249 -72.29 -78.16 -17.11
N ASN A 250 -72.34 -78.46 -15.83
CA ASN A 250 -72.87 -79.68 -15.26
C ASN A 250 -74.29 -79.62 -14.83
N THR A 251 -74.96 -78.49 -14.95
CA THR A 251 -76.40 -78.40 -14.81
C THR A 251 -77.02 -78.79 -16.15
N GLU A 252 -77.52 -80.05 -16.27
CA GLU A 252 -78.40 -80.45 -17.33
C GLU A 252 -79.55 -79.42 -17.40
N THR A 253 -79.67 -78.74 -18.56
CA THR A 253 -80.78 -77.82 -18.81
C THR A 253 -82.04 -78.64 -18.95
N GLU A 254 -82.80 -78.88 -17.87
CA GLU A 254 -84.21 -79.20 -17.97
C GLU A 254 -84.93 -78.01 -18.61
N ASN A 255 -85.42 -78.22 -19.81
CA ASN A 255 -86.25 -77.30 -20.52
C ASN A 255 -87.47 -76.90 -19.69
N MET A 256 -87.42 -75.75 -19.08
CA MET A 256 -88.65 -75.09 -18.63
C MET A 256 -89.01 -73.98 -19.62
N SER A 257 -89.90 -74.32 -20.52
CA SER A 257 -90.71 -73.39 -21.26
C SER A 257 -91.64 -72.68 -20.30
N ALA A 258 -91.49 -71.47 -20.00
CA ALA A 258 -92.53 -70.64 -19.35
C ALA A 258 -92.56 -69.32 -20.11
N GLY A 259 -93.81 -69.09 -20.59
CA GLY A 259 -94.22 -68.03 -21.51
C GLY A 259 -93.94 -66.60 -20.98
N ALA A 260 -93.97 -65.83 -22.00
CA ALA A 260 -93.82 -64.37 -21.99
C ALA A 260 -94.88 -63.65 -21.17
N GLU A 261 -94.52 -62.50 -20.78
CA GLU A 261 -95.20 -61.19 -20.78
C GLU A 261 -94.85 -60.36 -19.60
N GLY A 262 -94.36 -59.20 -19.91
CA GLY A 262 -94.17 -58.12 -18.96
C GLY A 262 -92.91 -57.28 -19.19
N THR A 263 -93.00 -56.35 -20.12
CA THR A 263 -92.04 -55.26 -20.24
C THR A 263 -92.11 -54.37 -19.02
N VAL A 264 -91.00 -54.24 -18.36
CA VAL A 264 -90.84 -53.21 -17.35
C VAL A 264 -89.77 -52.21 -17.91
N GLU A 265 -90.30 -51.03 -18.22
CA GLU A 265 -89.44 -49.88 -18.53
C GLU A 265 -88.79 -49.38 -17.26
N TYR A 266 -87.48 -49.29 -17.25
CA TYR A 266 -86.71 -48.55 -16.20
C TYR A 266 -86.23 -47.24 -16.83
N ASP A 267 -86.74 -46.12 -16.28
CA ASP A 267 -86.20 -44.78 -16.45
C ASP A 267 -84.81 -44.68 -15.78
N TYR A 268 -83.86 -44.30 -16.54
CA TYR A 268 -82.62 -43.88 -16.04
C TYR A 268 -82.60 -42.36 -15.91
N GLU A 269 -82.68 -41.83 -14.73
CA GLU A 269 -82.25 -40.46 -14.50
C GLU A 269 -80.71 -40.45 -14.23
N THR A 270 -80.06 -39.77 -15.09
CA THR A 270 -78.70 -39.39 -14.97
C THR A 270 -78.64 -38.11 -14.13
N GLU A 271 -78.05 -38.16 -12.96
CA GLU A 271 -77.46 -36.94 -12.36
C GLU A 271 -75.97 -37.12 -12.26
N LEU A 272 -75.32 -36.27 -12.99
CA LEU A 272 -73.91 -35.89 -12.84
C LEU A 272 -73.86 -34.72 -11.85
N GLU A 273 -73.03 -34.80 -10.80
CA GLU A 273 -72.19 -33.75 -10.32
C GLU A 273 -70.89 -34.32 -9.76
#